data_8f4b85fe0322554129b94c30a0a30698
#
_entry.id   8f4b85fe0322554129b94c30a0a30698
#
_cell.length_a   1.000
_cell.length_b   1.000
_cell.length_c   1.000
_cell.angle_alpha   90.00
_cell.angle_beta   90.00
_cell.angle_gamma   90.00
#
_symmetry.space_group_name_H-M   'P 1'
#
loop_
_entity.id
_entity.type
_entity.pdbx_description
1 polymer ?
#
loop_
_entity_poly.entity_id
_entity_poly.type
_entity_poly.pdbx_seq_one_letter_code
_entity_poly.pdbx_strand_id
1 'polypeptide(L)'
;MFVSLPQRSRIMETKQIIEKTEALIDALRATCSAYGLSGDSSEYKIIVQVFLYKFLNDKFGYEIKNTETDYQKRLCDAEHWEDAFCLMTEDEREDLQDFVPNAPRMAPEHLLATLYNRMNDDSFATLFDSTMVQLGQNNADRYSVKTSGQSNVALFDAITVHVADVDRRNDFAKALVNNLITFNFEEVFGQSYDFFSTIFEYLIADYNKNGGGKYAEYYTPHAVATIMARLLVDDNEDLKSVTGCDPTAGTGTLVIALAHQIGVNRCTIYTQDQSQKSTTMLRLNLILNNLVHSLPNVIQGDSLTNWGHLKDGEMKEMFDYVVSNPPFNVDFSESVTHNAFLNTERFFAGVPNVPKNKKESMAIYLCFLQHILYILKKTGKAAVVVPTGFLTAGTGIAQKIKQRIIDNGWLRGVVSMPSNIFANTGTNVSVFFIDKGNAHKDAILIDASKLGEKIKIDGNQKTVLRDFEIEQIVSTFKKREEVDDFSKLVPFEDIKKKKYSLSAGQYFDIKIEYVDITEEEFNSRMAQHQHNLQQMFEESHSLENDIMEQLKKLKFNG
;
A
#
# COMPACT_ATOMS: atom_id res chain seq x y z
N MET A 1 31.43 -15.92 -12.19
CA MET A 1 30.82 -16.05 -13.53
C MET A 1 29.40 -16.58 -13.32
N PHE A 2 28.43 -15.71 -13.06
CA PHE A 2 27.03 -16.12 -12.86
C PHE A 2 26.42 -16.44 -14.22
N VAL A 3 26.16 -17.72 -14.47
CA VAL A 3 25.38 -18.16 -15.62
C VAL A 3 23.94 -17.73 -15.39
N SER A 4 23.48 -16.75 -16.14
CA SER A 4 22.07 -16.32 -16.10
C SER A 4 21.19 -17.47 -16.62
N LEU A 5 20.39 -18.05 -15.73
CA LEU A 5 19.33 -18.98 -16.10
C LEU A 5 18.36 -18.31 -17.12
N PRO A 6 17.81 -19.05 -18.08
CA PRO A 6 16.85 -18.49 -19.01
C PRO A 6 15.59 -18.01 -18.26
N GLN A 7 15.04 -16.90 -18.71
CA GLN A 7 13.92 -16.17 -18.06
C GLN A 7 12.72 -17.07 -17.65
N ARG A 8 12.42 -18.12 -18.42
CA ARG A 8 11.39 -19.12 -18.08
C ARG A 8 11.73 -19.97 -16.86
N SER A 9 13.00 -20.30 -16.63
CA SER A 9 13.44 -21.06 -15.46
C SER A 9 13.31 -20.22 -14.18
N ARG A 10 13.68 -18.94 -14.22
CA ARG A 10 13.52 -18.02 -13.09
C ARG A 10 12.05 -17.82 -12.70
N ILE A 11 11.14 -17.69 -13.67
CA ILE A 11 9.70 -17.53 -13.40
C ILE A 11 9.13 -18.79 -12.73
N MET A 12 9.55 -19.98 -13.17
CA MET A 12 9.11 -21.24 -12.55
C MET A 12 9.64 -21.39 -11.11
N GLU A 13 10.91 -21.04 -10.87
CA GLU A 13 11.50 -21.06 -9.52
C GLU A 13 10.78 -20.08 -8.58
N THR A 14 10.55 -18.85 -9.01
CA THR A 14 9.84 -17.84 -8.21
C THR A 14 8.42 -18.33 -7.85
N LYS A 15 7.70 -18.95 -8.79
CA LYS A 15 6.37 -19.49 -8.53
C LYS A 15 6.36 -20.59 -7.47
N GLN A 16 7.32 -21.52 -7.54
CA GLN A 16 7.45 -22.60 -6.55
C GLN A 16 7.79 -22.05 -5.15
N ILE A 17 8.61 -21.02 -5.07
CA ILE A 17 8.94 -20.38 -3.79
C ILE A 17 7.72 -19.67 -3.20
N ILE A 18 6.92 -18.99 -4.02
CA ILE A 18 5.65 -18.39 -3.60
C ILE A 18 4.74 -19.47 -3.01
N GLU A 19 4.49 -20.56 -3.74
CA GLU A 19 3.63 -21.67 -3.30
C GLU A 19 4.11 -22.28 -1.97
N LYS A 20 5.41 -22.48 -1.78
CA LYS A 20 6.00 -22.96 -0.52
C LYS A 20 5.78 -21.97 0.64
N THR A 21 5.92 -20.66 0.37
CA THR A 21 5.74 -19.62 1.39
C THR A 21 4.26 -19.49 1.78
N GLU A 22 3.36 -19.57 0.81
CA GLU A 22 1.91 -19.62 1.05
C GLU A 22 1.53 -20.84 1.89
N ALA A 23 2.10 -22.02 1.58
CA ALA A 23 1.88 -23.24 2.36
C ALA A 23 2.35 -23.11 3.82
N LEU A 24 3.46 -22.40 4.08
CA LEU A 24 3.88 -22.08 5.45
C LEU A 24 2.83 -21.22 6.18
N ILE A 25 2.35 -20.17 5.53
CA ILE A 25 1.33 -19.28 6.11
C ILE A 25 0.06 -20.07 6.42
N ASP A 26 -0.38 -20.94 5.53
CA ASP A 26 -1.55 -21.78 5.72
C ASP A 26 -1.38 -22.80 6.84
N ALA A 27 -0.19 -23.39 7.00
CA ALA A 27 0.13 -24.25 8.12
C ALA A 27 0.08 -23.52 9.47
N LEU A 28 0.56 -22.27 9.52
CA LEU A 28 0.42 -21.42 10.71
C LEU A 28 -1.03 -21.10 11.04
N ARG A 29 -1.87 -20.79 10.02
CA ARG A 29 -3.32 -20.58 10.18
C ARG A 29 -4.01 -21.83 10.70
N ALA A 30 -3.71 -22.98 10.12
CA ALA A 30 -4.26 -24.26 10.56
C ALA A 30 -3.90 -24.56 12.02
N THR A 31 -2.66 -24.24 12.43
CA THR A 31 -2.23 -24.37 13.83
C THR A 31 -3.04 -23.44 14.73
N CYS A 32 -3.16 -22.16 14.41
CA CYS A 32 -3.99 -21.23 15.19
C CYS A 32 -5.45 -21.72 15.32
N SER A 33 -6.02 -22.20 14.22
CA SER A 33 -7.38 -22.75 14.20
C SER A 33 -7.53 -23.97 15.12
N ALA A 34 -6.57 -24.90 15.12
CA ALA A 34 -6.57 -26.10 15.97
C ALA A 34 -6.54 -25.77 17.48
N TYR A 35 -6.04 -24.59 17.83
CA TYR A 35 -5.99 -24.11 19.23
C TYR A 35 -7.07 -23.07 19.56
N GLY A 36 -8.09 -22.93 18.70
CA GLY A 36 -9.28 -22.10 18.97
C GLY A 36 -9.08 -20.61 18.73
N LEU A 37 -8.05 -20.23 17.97
CA LEU A 37 -7.70 -18.83 17.67
C LEU A 37 -8.23 -18.35 16.32
N SER A 38 -8.98 -19.19 15.59
CA SER A 38 -9.49 -18.87 14.25
C SER A 38 -10.47 -17.69 14.27
N GLY A 39 -10.22 -16.71 13.40
CA GLY A 39 -11.07 -15.52 13.26
C GLY A 39 -10.94 -14.49 14.38
N ASP A 40 -10.10 -14.72 15.36
CA ASP A 40 -9.76 -13.75 16.40
C ASP A 40 -8.70 -12.77 15.90
N SER A 41 -8.73 -11.55 16.45
CA SER A 41 -7.70 -10.53 16.20
C SER A 41 -6.29 -10.97 16.61
N SER A 42 -6.17 -11.94 17.54
CA SER A 42 -4.93 -12.55 17.96
C SER A 42 -4.32 -13.51 16.93
N GLU A 43 -5.14 -14.24 16.17
CA GLU A 43 -4.66 -15.17 15.12
C GLU A 43 -3.70 -14.48 14.17
N TYR A 44 -4.15 -13.35 13.63
CA TYR A 44 -3.35 -12.57 12.70
C TYR A 44 -2.05 -12.06 13.33
N LYS A 45 -2.13 -11.55 14.57
CA LYS A 45 -0.96 -11.04 15.30
C LYS A 45 0.08 -12.14 15.52
N ILE A 46 -0.36 -13.36 15.84
CA ILE A 46 0.49 -14.53 16.02
C ILE A 46 1.19 -14.88 14.70
N ILE A 47 0.42 -15.04 13.62
CA ILE A 47 0.95 -15.45 12.32
C ILE A 47 2.03 -14.47 11.84
N VAL A 48 1.75 -13.16 11.92
CA VAL A 48 2.71 -12.12 11.52
C VAL A 48 3.99 -12.17 12.34
N GLN A 49 3.90 -12.30 13.67
CA GLN A 49 5.06 -12.33 14.53
C GLN A 49 5.90 -13.59 14.33
N VAL A 50 5.26 -14.76 14.23
CA VAL A 50 5.94 -16.05 14.03
C VAL A 50 6.60 -16.12 12.65
N PHE A 51 5.92 -15.62 11.62
CA PHE A 51 6.47 -15.50 10.26
C PHE A 51 7.68 -14.55 10.25
N LEU A 52 7.55 -13.39 10.90
CA LEU A 52 8.64 -12.42 11.00
C LEU A 52 9.84 -13.00 11.78
N TYR A 53 9.60 -13.71 12.88
CA TYR A 53 10.66 -14.40 13.62
C TYR A 53 11.46 -15.35 12.73
N LYS A 54 10.77 -16.20 11.97
CA LYS A 54 11.41 -17.11 11.01
C LYS A 54 12.20 -16.35 9.95
N PHE A 55 11.59 -15.31 9.36
CA PHE A 55 12.27 -14.48 8.37
C PHE A 55 13.55 -13.84 8.92
N LEU A 56 13.51 -13.28 10.13
CA LEU A 56 14.66 -12.65 10.77
C LEU A 56 15.75 -13.69 11.12
N ASN A 57 15.37 -14.87 11.62
CA ASN A 57 16.32 -15.96 11.89
C ASN A 57 17.11 -16.34 10.63
N ASP A 58 16.39 -16.59 9.53
CA ASP A 58 17.02 -17.02 8.28
C ASP A 58 17.80 -15.87 7.61
N LYS A 59 17.30 -14.63 7.74
CA LYS A 59 18.01 -13.43 7.25
C LYS A 59 19.34 -13.24 7.96
N PHE A 60 19.37 -13.42 9.27
CA PHE A 60 20.62 -13.39 10.03
C PHE A 60 21.62 -14.42 9.52
N GLY A 61 21.21 -15.69 9.40
CA GLY A 61 22.05 -16.77 8.87
C GLY A 61 22.56 -16.48 7.45
N TYR A 62 21.69 -15.95 6.59
CA TYR A 62 22.05 -15.56 5.22
C TYR A 62 23.10 -14.44 5.22
N GLU A 63 22.92 -13.37 5.99
CA GLU A 63 23.83 -12.22 6.02
C GLU A 63 25.22 -12.61 6.54
N ILE A 64 25.30 -13.35 7.67
CA ILE A 64 26.58 -13.75 8.24
C ILE A 64 27.36 -14.73 7.36
N LYS A 65 26.70 -15.52 6.54
CA LYS A 65 27.34 -16.43 5.57
C LYS A 65 27.78 -15.72 4.28
N ASN A 66 27.18 -14.59 3.93
CA ASN A 66 27.46 -13.87 2.69
C ASN A 66 28.29 -12.59 2.89
N THR A 67 28.62 -12.22 4.13
CA THR A 67 29.47 -11.08 4.44
C THR A 67 30.93 -11.54 4.56
N GLU A 68 31.84 -10.83 3.89
CA GLU A 68 33.29 -11.13 3.95
C GLU A 68 33.82 -10.82 5.35
N THR A 69 34.06 -11.88 6.13
CA THR A 69 34.61 -11.82 7.49
C THR A 69 35.56 -13.01 7.70
N ASP A 70 36.42 -12.93 8.70
CA ASP A 70 37.29 -14.04 9.11
C ASP A 70 36.49 -15.28 9.57
N TYR A 71 35.22 -15.08 9.95
CA TYR A 71 34.30 -16.14 10.42
C TYR A 71 33.54 -16.82 9.31
N GLN A 72 33.41 -16.19 8.12
CA GLN A 72 32.58 -16.67 7.00
C GLN A 72 32.87 -18.12 6.63
N LYS A 73 34.14 -18.48 6.47
CA LYS A 73 34.53 -19.84 6.10
C LYS A 73 34.04 -20.85 7.13
N ARG A 74 34.23 -20.57 8.43
CA ARG A 74 33.79 -21.45 9.53
C ARG A 74 32.26 -21.65 9.51
N LEU A 75 31.50 -20.62 9.20
CA LEU A 75 30.05 -20.69 9.12
C LEU A 75 29.55 -21.42 7.86
N CYS A 76 30.21 -21.24 6.72
CA CYS A 76 29.85 -21.89 5.46
C CYS A 76 30.29 -23.36 5.37
N ASP A 77 31.40 -23.72 5.98
CA ASP A 77 31.94 -25.09 5.97
C ASP A 77 31.21 -26.00 6.99
N ALA A 78 30.44 -25.45 7.93
CA ALA A 78 29.68 -26.23 8.90
C ALA A 78 28.43 -26.86 8.24
N GLU A 79 28.07 -28.07 8.67
CA GLU A 79 26.83 -28.74 8.24
C GLU A 79 25.61 -27.92 8.58
N HIS A 80 25.62 -27.32 9.79
CA HIS A 80 24.62 -26.35 10.25
C HIS A 80 25.34 -25.11 10.76
N TRP A 81 25.12 -23.96 10.15
CA TRP A 81 25.74 -22.69 10.53
C TRP A 81 25.40 -22.27 11.96
N GLU A 82 24.24 -22.67 12.45
CA GLU A 82 23.78 -22.41 13.82
C GLU A 82 24.69 -23.02 14.85
N ASP A 83 25.14 -24.26 14.62
CA ASP A 83 26.07 -24.94 15.52
C ASP A 83 27.43 -24.23 15.57
N ALA A 84 27.93 -23.82 14.40
CA ALA A 84 29.16 -23.05 14.31
C ALA A 84 29.06 -21.70 15.03
N PHE A 85 27.95 -21.01 14.88
CA PHE A 85 27.65 -19.74 15.57
C PHE A 85 27.53 -19.93 17.09
N CYS A 86 26.89 -20.99 17.57
CA CYS A 86 26.75 -21.30 18.99
C CYS A 86 28.13 -21.59 19.65
N LEU A 87 29.10 -22.12 18.89
CA LEU A 87 30.46 -22.41 19.37
C LEU A 87 31.37 -21.17 19.37
N MET A 88 30.97 -20.04 18.84
CA MET A 88 31.74 -18.79 18.89
C MET A 88 31.72 -18.19 20.29
N THR A 89 32.79 -17.47 20.64
CA THR A 89 32.84 -16.67 21.87
C THR A 89 31.87 -15.47 21.76
N GLU A 90 31.59 -14.82 22.86
CA GLU A 90 30.73 -13.63 22.87
C GLU A 90 31.36 -12.51 22.04
N ASP A 91 32.65 -12.25 22.21
CA ASP A 91 33.40 -11.24 21.46
C ASP A 91 33.39 -11.54 19.93
N GLU A 92 33.56 -12.80 19.51
CA GLU A 92 33.47 -13.19 18.09
C GLU A 92 32.07 -12.97 17.53
N ARG A 93 31.02 -13.19 18.33
CA ARG A 93 29.63 -12.95 17.91
C ARG A 93 29.29 -11.46 17.82
N GLU A 94 29.77 -10.64 18.76
CA GLU A 94 29.61 -9.19 18.72
C GLU A 94 30.31 -8.61 17.49
N ASP A 95 31.57 -8.98 17.27
CA ASP A 95 32.35 -8.56 16.10
C ASP A 95 31.62 -8.95 14.79
N LEU A 96 31.19 -10.21 14.67
CA LEU A 96 30.42 -10.66 13.50
C LEU A 96 29.14 -9.85 13.26
N GLN A 97 28.40 -9.49 14.32
CA GLN A 97 27.17 -8.73 14.21
C GLN A 97 27.38 -7.28 13.77
N ASP A 98 28.56 -6.71 14.03
CA ASP A 98 28.93 -5.37 13.56
C ASP A 98 29.14 -5.32 12.04
N PHE A 99 29.53 -6.44 11.42
CA PHE A 99 29.63 -6.56 9.96
C PHE A 99 28.27 -6.66 9.25
N VAL A 100 27.20 -7.00 9.98
CA VAL A 100 25.84 -7.16 9.42
C VAL A 100 24.83 -6.20 10.06
N PRO A 101 25.02 -4.87 9.94
CA PRO A 101 24.24 -3.89 10.67
C PRO A 101 22.74 -3.89 10.32
N ASN A 102 22.34 -4.43 9.19
CA ASN A 102 20.95 -4.53 8.74
C ASN A 102 20.28 -5.86 9.14
N ALA A 103 21.04 -6.83 9.66
CA ALA A 103 20.51 -8.06 10.20
C ALA A 103 20.04 -7.88 11.66
N PRO A 104 19.15 -8.75 12.18
CA PRO A 104 18.82 -8.73 13.60
C PRO A 104 20.01 -9.13 14.45
N ARG A 105 20.11 -8.59 15.67
CA ARG A 105 21.01 -9.12 16.68
C ARG A 105 20.43 -10.41 17.23
N MET A 106 21.15 -11.51 17.05
CA MET A 106 20.75 -12.84 17.50
C MET A 106 21.77 -13.37 18.51
N ALA A 107 21.29 -13.94 19.60
CA ALA A 107 22.09 -14.75 20.51
C ALA A 107 21.78 -16.25 20.25
N PRO A 108 22.65 -17.19 20.66
CA PRO A 108 22.42 -18.62 20.47
C PRO A 108 21.04 -19.12 20.93
N GLU A 109 20.54 -18.61 22.05
CA GLU A 109 19.22 -18.92 22.61
C GLU A 109 18.05 -18.40 21.78
N HIS A 110 18.28 -17.43 20.88
CA HIS A 110 17.24 -16.87 20.02
C HIS A 110 17.07 -17.65 18.71
N LEU A 111 17.99 -18.56 18.38
CA LEU A 111 17.96 -19.30 17.12
C LEU A 111 16.83 -20.32 17.10
N LEU A 112 16.19 -20.46 15.93
CA LEU A 112 15.13 -21.44 15.72
C LEU A 112 15.62 -22.88 15.96
N ALA A 113 16.83 -23.22 15.54
CA ALA A 113 17.45 -24.52 15.80
C ALA A 113 17.58 -24.81 17.29
N THR A 114 17.95 -23.81 18.11
CA THR A 114 18.02 -23.95 19.57
C THR A 114 16.64 -24.22 20.17
N LEU A 115 15.60 -23.49 19.73
CA LEU A 115 14.24 -23.74 20.18
C LEU A 115 13.77 -25.14 19.78
N TYR A 116 14.07 -25.58 18.55
CA TYR A 116 13.72 -26.91 18.07
C TYR A 116 14.33 -28.01 18.93
N ASN A 117 15.61 -27.90 19.26
CA ASN A 117 16.35 -28.87 20.10
C ASN A 117 15.82 -28.92 21.55
N ARG A 118 15.16 -27.83 22.02
CA ARG A 118 14.63 -27.71 23.37
C ARG A 118 13.10 -27.93 23.47
N MET A 119 12.45 -28.39 22.40
CA MET A 119 10.98 -28.59 22.40
C MET A 119 10.47 -29.55 23.47
N ASN A 120 11.32 -30.43 24.01
CA ASN A 120 10.92 -31.37 25.05
C ASN A 120 11.04 -30.80 26.48
N ASP A 121 11.44 -29.55 26.65
CA ASP A 121 11.49 -28.89 27.96
C ASP A 121 10.05 -28.75 28.50
N ASP A 122 9.84 -29.01 29.78
CA ASP A 122 8.50 -28.96 30.43
C ASP A 122 7.88 -27.54 30.37
N SER A 123 8.71 -26.49 30.32
CA SER A 123 8.29 -25.09 30.23
C SER A 123 8.53 -24.47 28.84
N PHE A 124 8.38 -25.27 27.78
CA PHE A 124 8.72 -24.83 26.43
C PHE A 124 7.95 -23.59 25.97
N ALA A 125 6.66 -23.46 26.30
CA ALA A 125 5.87 -22.26 26.00
C ALA A 125 6.49 -20.99 26.60
N THR A 126 6.94 -21.06 27.85
CA THR A 126 7.60 -19.94 28.51
C THR A 126 8.94 -19.61 27.87
N LEU A 127 9.70 -20.63 27.48
CA LEU A 127 10.97 -20.46 26.75
C LEU A 127 10.71 -19.76 25.40
N PHE A 128 9.72 -20.23 24.63
CA PHE A 128 9.36 -19.66 23.34
C PHE A 128 8.92 -18.20 23.47
N ASP A 129 8.02 -17.88 24.40
CA ASP A 129 7.55 -16.51 24.65
C ASP A 129 8.69 -15.59 25.12
N SER A 130 9.55 -16.06 26.02
CA SER A 130 10.71 -15.26 26.47
C SER A 130 11.71 -15.00 25.35
N THR A 131 11.96 -15.97 24.47
CA THR A 131 12.80 -15.79 23.28
C THR A 131 12.24 -14.70 22.37
N MET A 132 10.95 -14.73 22.07
CA MET A 132 10.30 -13.71 21.25
C MET A 132 10.46 -12.31 21.85
N VAL A 133 10.12 -12.16 23.13
CA VAL A 133 10.18 -10.87 23.84
C VAL A 133 11.62 -10.33 23.92
N GLN A 134 12.60 -11.18 24.28
CA GLN A 134 14.00 -10.80 24.38
C GLN A 134 14.59 -10.41 23.03
N LEU A 135 14.29 -11.17 21.97
CA LEU A 135 14.71 -10.81 20.61
C LEU A 135 14.17 -9.44 20.21
N GLY A 136 12.91 -9.15 20.54
CA GLY A 136 12.31 -7.83 20.31
C GLY A 136 12.99 -6.72 21.09
N GLN A 137 13.34 -6.96 22.35
CA GLN A 137 14.02 -5.97 23.23
C GLN A 137 15.46 -5.71 22.75
N ASN A 138 16.22 -6.75 22.43
CA ASN A 138 17.62 -6.64 21.98
C ASN A 138 17.74 -5.93 20.61
N ASN A 139 16.65 -5.83 19.87
CA ASN A 139 16.59 -5.21 18.57
C ASN A 139 15.71 -3.95 18.54
N ALA A 140 15.33 -3.40 19.70
CA ALA A 140 14.42 -2.28 19.78
C ALA A 140 14.98 -1.01 19.10
N ASP A 141 16.27 -0.79 19.09
CA ASP A 141 16.95 0.32 18.42
C ASP A 141 16.88 0.22 16.89
N ARG A 142 16.81 -0.99 16.34
CA ARG A 142 16.80 -1.26 14.88
C ARG A 142 15.40 -1.45 14.31
N TYR A 143 14.51 -2.12 15.04
CA TYR A 143 13.24 -2.62 14.52
C TYR A 143 12.00 -2.04 15.19
N SER A 144 12.14 -1.17 16.21
CA SER A 144 10.95 -0.52 16.79
C SER A 144 10.44 0.62 15.91
N VAL A 145 9.14 0.81 15.96
CA VAL A 145 8.46 1.98 15.39
C VAL A 145 7.98 2.88 16.52
N LYS A 146 7.70 4.14 16.24
CA LYS A 146 7.31 5.13 17.25
C LYS A 146 5.82 5.42 17.20
N THR A 147 5.24 5.69 18.35
CA THR A 147 3.96 6.38 18.44
C THR A 147 4.18 7.89 18.29
N SER A 148 3.12 8.65 18.01
CA SER A 148 3.19 10.12 18.02
C SER A 148 3.63 10.71 19.37
N GLY A 149 3.48 9.94 20.47
CA GLY A 149 4.01 10.26 21.80
C GLY A 149 5.48 9.87 22.01
N GLN A 150 6.21 9.49 20.95
CA GLN A 150 7.62 9.05 20.96
C GLN A 150 7.90 7.75 21.73
N SER A 151 6.87 6.98 22.11
CA SER A 151 7.03 5.65 22.72
C SER A 151 7.33 4.59 21.66
N ASN A 152 8.26 3.67 21.95
CA ASN A 152 8.56 2.55 21.09
C ASN A 152 7.46 1.48 21.15
N VAL A 153 7.13 0.90 20.01
CA VAL A 153 6.22 -0.25 19.90
C VAL A 153 7.07 -1.52 19.79
N ALA A 154 6.87 -2.47 20.71
CA ALA A 154 7.59 -3.74 20.72
C ALA A 154 7.50 -4.46 19.37
N LEU A 155 8.59 -5.16 18.98
CA LEU A 155 8.61 -5.98 17.77
C LEU A 155 7.81 -7.26 17.97
N PHE A 156 8.03 -7.92 19.10
CA PHE A 156 7.41 -9.18 19.49
C PHE A 156 6.81 -9.09 20.88
N ASP A 157 5.72 -9.83 21.07
CA ASP A 157 5.04 -10.05 22.35
C ASP A 157 5.07 -11.55 22.69
N ALA A 158 4.65 -11.89 23.90
CA ALA A 158 4.36 -13.27 24.26
C ALA A 158 3.20 -13.81 23.40
N ILE A 159 3.39 -14.96 22.78
CA ILE A 159 2.48 -15.53 21.79
C ILE A 159 1.55 -16.58 22.40
N THR A 160 2.10 -17.47 23.23
CA THR A 160 1.35 -18.63 23.77
C THR A 160 0.26 -18.20 24.75
N VAL A 161 0.36 -17.00 25.31
CA VAL A 161 -0.64 -16.44 26.25
C VAL A 161 -2.03 -16.27 25.62
N HIS A 162 -2.10 -16.19 24.29
CA HIS A 162 -3.38 -16.13 23.56
C HIS A 162 -4.16 -17.46 23.58
N VAL A 163 -3.48 -18.59 23.85
CA VAL A 163 -4.14 -19.88 24.08
C VAL A 163 -4.69 -19.89 25.51
N ALA A 164 -6.03 -19.90 25.62
CA ALA A 164 -6.72 -19.82 26.92
C ALA A 164 -6.40 -21.00 27.84
N ASP A 165 -6.32 -22.20 27.26
CA ASP A 165 -5.97 -23.44 27.99
C ASP A 165 -4.45 -23.50 28.19
N VAL A 166 -4.03 -23.29 29.45
CA VAL A 166 -2.60 -23.24 29.83
C VAL A 166 -1.87 -24.56 29.55
N ASP A 167 -2.56 -25.69 29.73
CA ASP A 167 -1.98 -27.03 29.54
C ASP A 167 -1.66 -27.30 28.05
N ARG A 168 -2.34 -26.62 27.14
CA ARG A 168 -2.11 -26.74 25.68
C ARG A 168 -1.06 -25.77 25.12
N ARG A 169 -0.55 -24.84 25.90
CA ARG A 169 0.41 -23.81 25.44
C ARG A 169 1.73 -24.41 24.95
N ASN A 170 2.24 -25.43 25.67
CA ASN A 170 3.45 -26.13 25.24
C ASN A 170 3.27 -26.78 23.86
N ASP A 171 2.16 -27.49 23.65
CA ASP A 171 1.88 -28.15 22.38
C ASP A 171 1.65 -27.15 21.25
N PHE A 172 1.03 -26.02 21.55
CA PHE A 172 0.90 -24.92 20.59
C PHE A 172 2.26 -24.36 20.15
N ALA A 173 3.15 -24.04 21.09
CA ALA A 173 4.49 -23.57 20.79
C ALA A 173 5.30 -24.59 19.96
N LYS A 174 5.22 -25.89 20.31
CA LYS A 174 5.84 -26.98 19.55
C LYS A 174 5.31 -27.06 18.12
N ALA A 175 3.99 -26.94 17.94
CA ALA A 175 3.37 -26.96 16.61
C ALA A 175 3.84 -25.79 15.74
N LEU A 176 3.98 -24.58 16.30
CA LEU A 176 4.53 -23.43 15.60
C LEU A 176 5.98 -23.67 15.17
N VAL A 177 6.85 -24.10 16.09
CA VAL A 177 8.27 -24.36 15.78
C VAL A 177 8.42 -25.47 14.74
N ASN A 178 7.63 -26.54 14.79
CA ASN A 178 7.62 -27.61 13.79
C ASN A 178 7.26 -27.09 12.38
N ASN A 179 6.33 -26.15 12.25
CA ASN A 179 6.03 -25.54 10.96
C ASN A 179 7.19 -24.69 10.45
N LEU A 180 7.83 -23.91 11.33
CA LEU A 180 8.90 -23.02 10.94
C LEU A 180 10.18 -23.76 10.48
N ILE A 181 10.54 -24.87 11.13
CA ILE A 181 11.80 -25.58 10.84
C ILE A 181 11.79 -26.25 9.46
N THR A 182 10.61 -26.53 8.91
CA THR A 182 10.47 -27.18 7.60
C THR A 182 10.67 -26.24 6.42
N PHE A 183 10.75 -24.93 6.66
CA PHE A 183 10.87 -23.89 5.64
C PHE A 183 12.21 -23.15 5.77
N ASN A 184 12.77 -22.70 4.64
CA ASN A 184 13.98 -21.86 4.60
C ASN A 184 13.78 -20.67 3.68
N PHE A 185 14.01 -19.46 4.20
CA PHE A 185 13.93 -18.21 3.44
C PHE A 185 15.19 -17.88 2.62
N GLU A 186 16.28 -18.63 2.70
CA GLU A 186 17.52 -18.29 1.99
C GLU A 186 17.33 -18.14 0.47
N GLU A 187 16.49 -18.99 -0.14
CA GLU A 187 16.13 -18.90 -1.56
C GLU A 187 15.36 -17.61 -1.91
N VAL A 188 14.78 -16.97 -0.90
CA VAL A 188 13.90 -15.80 -1.04
C VAL A 188 14.68 -14.49 -1.07
N PHE A 189 15.81 -14.39 -0.35
CA PHE A 189 16.55 -13.14 -0.18
C PHE A 189 17.11 -12.54 -1.48
N GLY A 190 17.23 -13.34 -2.53
CA GLY A 190 17.60 -12.89 -3.87
C GLY A 190 16.42 -12.52 -4.77
N GLN A 191 15.16 -12.58 -4.28
CA GLN A 191 13.98 -12.32 -5.07
C GLN A 191 13.69 -10.83 -5.26
N SER A 192 12.82 -10.53 -6.24
CA SER A 192 12.41 -9.16 -6.57
C SER A 192 11.36 -8.63 -5.59
N TYR A 193 11.12 -7.31 -5.66
CA TYR A 193 10.04 -6.63 -4.97
C TYR A 193 8.67 -7.30 -5.18
N ASP A 194 8.37 -7.76 -6.39
CA ASP A 194 7.09 -8.39 -6.72
C ASP A 194 6.83 -9.66 -5.90
N PHE A 195 7.88 -10.42 -5.59
CA PHE A 195 7.78 -11.59 -4.72
C PHE A 195 7.30 -11.21 -3.31
N PHE A 196 8.00 -10.27 -2.65
CA PHE A 196 7.65 -9.85 -1.28
C PHE A 196 6.28 -9.18 -1.21
N SER A 197 5.92 -8.44 -2.25
CA SER A 197 4.59 -7.84 -2.39
C SER A 197 3.50 -8.91 -2.46
N THR A 198 3.69 -9.96 -3.26
CA THR A 198 2.76 -11.09 -3.39
C THR A 198 2.58 -11.83 -2.07
N ILE A 199 3.67 -12.16 -1.39
CA ILE A 199 3.63 -12.84 -0.08
C ILE A 199 2.95 -11.96 0.98
N PHE A 200 3.24 -10.69 0.97
CA PHE A 200 2.59 -9.75 1.88
C PHE A 200 1.08 -9.65 1.61
N GLU A 201 0.65 -9.57 0.36
CA GLU A 201 -0.77 -9.60 -0.02
C GLU A 201 -1.45 -10.88 0.45
N TYR A 202 -0.81 -12.05 0.27
CA TYR A 202 -1.34 -13.32 0.74
C TYR A 202 -1.47 -13.37 2.26
N LEU A 203 -0.46 -12.89 2.98
CA LEU A 203 -0.45 -12.84 4.45
C LEU A 203 -1.61 -12.01 5.00
N ILE A 204 -1.95 -10.89 4.34
CA ILE A 204 -3.01 -9.98 4.79
C ILE A 204 -4.39 -10.27 4.18
N ALA A 205 -4.51 -11.22 3.24
CA ALA A 205 -5.76 -11.46 2.49
C ALA A 205 -6.95 -11.76 3.41
N ASP A 206 -6.79 -12.66 4.37
CA ASP A 206 -7.86 -13.02 5.32
C ASP A 206 -8.14 -11.91 6.34
N TYR A 207 -7.13 -11.14 6.69
CA TYR A 207 -7.29 -9.96 7.52
C TYR A 207 -8.23 -8.94 6.87
N ASN A 208 -8.11 -8.74 5.56
CA ASN A 208 -8.99 -7.86 4.79
C ASN A 208 -10.43 -8.41 4.70
N LYS A 209 -10.62 -9.73 4.69
CA LYS A 209 -11.94 -10.39 4.67
C LYS A 209 -12.66 -10.28 6.01
N ASN A 210 -11.96 -10.56 7.10
CA ASN A 210 -12.55 -10.68 8.46
C ASN A 210 -12.70 -9.33 9.18
N GLY A 211 -12.01 -8.27 8.73
CA GLY A 211 -12.05 -6.93 9.30
C GLY A 211 -13.29 -6.09 8.99
N GLY A 212 -14.37 -6.69 8.47
CA GLY A 212 -15.64 -6.00 8.20
C GLY A 212 -15.61 -5.07 6.99
N GLY A 213 -14.77 -5.30 6.01
CA GLY A 213 -14.72 -4.57 4.74
C GLY A 213 -14.07 -3.18 4.79
N LYS A 214 -13.94 -2.57 5.97
CA LYS A 214 -13.38 -1.21 6.12
C LYS A 214 -11.89 -1.10 5.80
N TYR A 215 -11.12 -2.18 5.90
CA TYR A 215 -9.67 -2.16 5.67
C TYR A 215 -9.29 -2.43 4.22
N ALA A 216 -10.11 -3.15 3.47
CA ALA A 216 -9.91 -3.34 2.04
C ALA A 216 -10.09 -2.03 1.23
N GLU A 217 -10.76 -1.03 1.79
CA GLU A 217 -10.91 0.29 1.17
C GLU A 217 -9.58 1.06 1.08
N TYR A 218 -8.61 0.74 1.95
CA TYR A 218 -7.34 1.49 2.05
C TYR A 218 -6.15 0.75 1.42
N TYR A 219 -6.36 -0.48 0.93
CA TYR A 219 -5.29 -1.21 0.25
C TYR A 219 -5.10 -0.69 -1.17
N THR A 220 -3.89 -0.21 -1.47
CA THR A 220 -3.55 0.26 -2.82
C THR A 220 -3.09 -0.92 -3.67
N PRO A 221 -3.72 -1.21 -4.83
CA PRO A 221 -3.30 -2.28 -5.73
C PRO A 221 -1.87 -2.08 -6.22
N HIS A 222 -1.11 -3.16 -6.31
CA HIS A 222 0.29 -3.16 -6.74
C HIS A 222 0.49 -2.47 -8.10
N ALA A 223 -0.41 -2.71 -9.08
CA ALA A 223 -0.36 -2.06 -10.38
C ALA A 223 -0.40 -0.52 -10.29
N VAL A 224 -1.26 0.01 -9.39
CA VAL A 224 -1.36 1.46 -9.16
C VAL A 224 -0.08 1.99 -8.51
N ALA A 225 0.45 1.28 -7.51
CA ALA A 225 1.70 1.65 -6.83
C ALA A 225 2.88 1.65 -7.81
N THR A 226 2.98 0.65 -8.68
CA THR A 226 4.00 0.56 -9.72
C THR A 226 3.92 1.73 -10.71
N ILE A 227 2.71 2.05 -11.20
CA ILE A 227 2.50 3.19 -12.10
C ILE A 227 2.92 4.49 -11.40
N MET A 228 2.48 4.72 -10.16
CA MET A 228 2.82 5.92 -9.41
C MET A 228 4.33 6.07 -9.22
N ALA A 229 5.02 5.03 -8.79
CA ALA A 229 6.46 5.03 -8.56
C ALA A 229 7.24 5.27 -9.87
N ARG A 230 6.91 4.54 -10.93
CA ARG A 230 7.58 4.65 -12.24
C ARG A 230 7.37 6.01 -12.91
N LEU A 231 6.24 6.68 -12.66
CA LEU A 231 5.95 8.02 -13.21
C LEU A 231 6.52 9.16 -12.38
N LEU A 232 6.80 8.92 -11.09
CA LEU A 232 7.45 9.92 -10.23
C LEU A 232 8.96 9.98 -10.43
N VAL A 233 9.61 8.82 -10.56
CA VAL A 233 11.06 8.69 -10.65
C VAL A 233 11.47 8.60 -12.12
N ASP A 234 12.33 9.49 -12.55
CA ASP A 234 12.85 9.51 -13.92
C ASP A 234 14.01 8.50 -14.06
N ASP A 235 14.04 7.74 -15.16
CA ASP A 235 14.92 6.56 -15.34
C ASP A 235 16.43 6.90 -15.36
N ASN A 236 16.80 8.17 -15.58
CA ASN A 236 18.19 8.63 -15.74
C ASN A 236 18.68 9.50 -14.57
N GLU A 237 17.92 9.61 -13.48
CA GLU A 237 18.37 10.40 -12.33
C GLU A 237 19.36 9.59 -11.47
N ASP A 238 20.58 10.11 -11.28
CA ASP A 238 21.53 9.58 -10.29
C ASP A 238 21.11 10.06 -8.89
N LEU A 239 20.04 9.46 -8.38
CA LEU A 239 19.44 9.82 -7.10
C LEU A 239 20.33 9.31 -5.95
N LYS A 240 20.65 10.19 -5.00
CA LYS A 240 21.40 9.87 -3.78
C LYS A 240 20.77 10.56 -2.58
N SER A 241 20.59 9.80 -1.52
CA SER A 241 20.11 10.33 -0.21
C SER A 241 18.79 11.10 -0.32
N VAL A 242 17.84 10.60 -1.12
CA VAL A 242 16.52 11.24 -1.29
C VAL A 242 15.56 10.84 -0.18
N THR A 243 14.60 11.69 0.10
CA THR A 243 13.56 11.46 1.10
C THR A 243 12.23 11.19 0.43
N GLY A 244 11.65 10.01 0.71
CA GLY A 244 10.29 9.64 0.30
C GLY A 244 9.31 9.70 1.46
N CYS A 245 8.06 10.08 1.24
CA CYS A 245 7.05 10.14 2.29
C CYS A 245 5.67 9.65 1.84
N ASP A 246 4.96 8.99 2.76
CA ASP A 246 3.51 8.78 2.66
C ASP A 246 2.82 9.19 3.98
N PRO A 247 2.04 10.28 3.98
CA PRO A 247 1.32 10.74 5.16
C PRO A 247 0.04 9.93 5.48
N THR A 248 -0.28 8.91 4.67
CA THR A 248 -1.43 8.00 4.81
C THR A 248 -1.01 6.57 4.46
N ALA A 249 0.09 6.15 5.08
CA ALA A 249 0.90 5.03 4.59
C ALA A 249 0.17 3.69 4.53
N GLY A 250 -0.87 3.47 5.32
CA GLY A 250 -1.55 2.19 5.38
C GLY A 250 -0.55 1.05 5.64
N THR A 251 -0.52 0.07 4.75
CA THR A 251 0.42 -1.06 4.80
C THR A 251 1.76 -0.80 4.10
N GLY A 252 1.96 0.41 3.53
CA GLY A 252 3.23 0.83 2.94
C GLY A 252 3.42 0.51 1.46
N THR A 253 2.42 -0.02 0.77
CA THR A 253 2.55 -0.47 -0.63
C THR A 253 3.10 0.63 -1.55
N LEU A 254 2.63 1.88 -1.40
CA LEU A 254 3.09 3.01 -2.22
C LEU A 254 4.55 3.39 -1.95
N VAL A 255 4.92 3.56 -0.69
CA VAL A 255 6.30 3.98 -0.36
C VAL A 255 7.33 2.90 -0.65
N ILE A 256 6.95 1.62 -0.56
CA ILE A 256 7.83 0.51 -0.90
C ILE A 256 8.05 0.45 -2.41
N ALA A 257 6.99 0.59 -3.21
CA ALA A 257 7.13 0.71 -4.66
C ALA A 257 8.03 1.88 -5.05
N LEU A 258 7.86 3.03 -4.40
CA LEU A 258 8.70 4.21 -4.60
C LEU A 258 10.16 3.93 -4.22
N ALA A 259 10.42 3.30 -3.07
CA ALA A 259 11.76 2.98 -2.59
C ALA A 259 12.49 2.01 -3.53
N HIS A 260 11.80 1.01 -4.06
CA HIS A 260 12.37 0.10 -5.06
C HIS A 260 12.67 0.79 -6.37
N GLN A 261 11.82 1.71 -6.83
CA GLN A 261 12.05 2.48 -8.06
C GLN A 261 13.26 3.44 -7.93
N ILE A 262 13.47 4.04 -6.76
CA ILE A 262 14.64 4.88 -6.46
C ILE A 262 15.88 4.02 -6.24
N GLY A 263 15.73 2.87 -5.62
CA GLY A 263 16.76 2.00 -5.05
C GLY A 263 16.78 2.10 -3.52
N VAL A 264 16.53 0.98 -2.85
CA VAL A 264 16.33 0.91 -1.39
C VAL A 264 17.48 1.51 -0.57
N ASN A 265 18.72 1.45 -1.07
CA ASN A 265 19.90 2.02 -0.42
C ASN A 265 20.15 3.50 -0.76
N ARG A 266 19.31 4.12 -1.60
CA ARG A 266 19.47 5.50 -2.07
C ARG A 266 18.43 6.45 -1.47
N CYS A 267 17.46 5.92 -0.74
CA CYS A 267 16.39 6.69 -0.15
C CYS A 267 16.17 6.38 1.32
N THR A 268 15.59 7.33 2.02
CA THR A 268 15.03 7.16 3.37
C THR A 268 13.54 7.43 3.30
N ILE A 269 12.75 6.47 3.83
CA ILE A 269 11.30 6.54 3.81
C ILE A 269 10.76 7.05 5.15
N TYR A 270 9.78 7.92 5.06
CA TYR A 270 9.05 8.51 6.17
C TYR A 270 7.57 8.21 6.01
N THR A 271 6.93 7.75 7.06
CA THR A 271 5.52 7.35 6.99
C THR A 271 4.77 7.76 8.24
N GLN A 272 3.51 8.12 8.07
CA GLN A 272 2.62 8.30 9.19
C GLN A 272 1.24 7.74 8.86
N ASP A 273 0.65 7.02 9.83
CA ASP A 273 -0.72 6.49 9.74
C ASP A 273 -1.34 6.41 11.14
N GLN A 274 -2.62 6.74 11.26
CA GLN A 274 -3.30 6.68 12.56
C GLN A 274 -3.62 5.25 13.03
N SER A 275 -3.69 4.29 12.10
CA SER A 275 -4.05 2.91 12.40
C SER A 275 -2.87 2.13 12.97
N GLN A 276 -3.00 1.67 14.22
CA GLN A 276 -2.00 0.79 14.83
C GLN A 276 -1.81 -0.50 14.04
N LYS A 277 -2.90 -1.06 13.51
CA LYS A 277 -2.85 -2.28 12.71
C LYS A 277 -2.06 -2.05 11.42
N SER A 278 -2.38 -0.98 10.68
CA SER A 278 -1.65 -0.61 9.46
C SER A 278 -0.16 -0.39 9.74
N THR A 279 0.18 0.28 10.84
CA THR A 279 1.57 0.53 11.24
C THR A 279 2.34 -0.77 11.54
N THR A 280 1.68 -1.77 12.15
CA THR A 280 2.29 -3.09 12.38
C THR A 280 2.57 -3.82 11.06
N MET A 281 1.63 -3.74 10.10
CA MET A 281 1.80 -4.30 8.76
C MET A 281 2.91 -3.60 7.98
N LEU A 282 2.91 -2.28 8.03
CA LEU A 282 3.93 -1.46 7.38
C LEU A 282 5.32 -1.81 7.88
N ARG A 283 5.50 -1.98 9.20
CA ARG A 283 6.77 -2.42 9.79
C ARG A 283 7.25 -3.74 9.19
N LEU A 284 6.38 -4.75 9.18
CA LEU A 284 6.69 -6.04 8.54
C LEU A 284 7.09 -5.85 7.08
N ASN A 285 6.30 -5.10 6.33
CA ASN A 285 6.52 -4.89 4.90
C ASN A 285 7.85 -4.19 4.62
N LEU A 286 8.24 -3.19 5.43
CA LEU A 286 9.54 -2.53 5.34
C LEU A 286 10.70 -3.49 5.63
N ILE A 287 10.56 -4.37 6.64
CA ILE A 287 11.57 -5.38 6.98
C ILE A 287 11.76 -6.36 5.83
N LEU A 288 10.67 -6.90 5.28
CA LEU A 288 10.70 -7.83 4.14
C LEU A 288 11.38 -7.21 2.91
N ASN A 289 11.27 -5.91 2.73
CA ASN A 289 11.79 -5.16 1.58
C ASN A 289 13.16 -4.48 1.83
N ASN A 290 13.93 -4.89 2.83
CA ASN A 290 15.25 -4.34 3.18
C ASN A 290 15.26 -2.82 3.50
N LEU A 291 14.15 -2.28 4.00
CA LEU A 291 14.00 -0.86 4.39
C LEU A 291 14.09 -0.67 5.92
N VAL A 292 14.85 -1.52 6.62
CA VAL A 292 15.01 -1.49 8.08
C VAL A 292 15.51 -0.12 8.56
N HIS A 293 16.43 0.50 7.83
CA HIS A 293 16.96 1.84 8.13
C HIS A 293 15.88 2.94 8.15
N SER A 294 14.73 2.69 7.56
CA SER A 294 13.59 3.63 7.54
C SER A 294 12.59 3.42 8.69
N LEU A 295 12.70 2.33 9.46
CA LEU A 295 11.78 2.04 10.57
C LEU A 295 11.71 3.14 11.64
N PRO A 296 12.82 3.82 12.01
CA PRO A 296 12.74 4.95 12.95
C PRO A 296 11.87 6.11 12.49
N ASN A 297 11.56 6.16 11.19
CA ASN A 297 10.71 7.18 10.58
C ASN A 297 9.27 6.71 10.36
N VAL A 298 8.87 5.59 10.93
CA VAL A 298 7.48 5.13 10.95
C VAL A 298 6.80 5.66 12.19
N ILE A 299 5.77 6.49 12.02
CA ILE A 299 5.05 7.12 13.12
C ILE A 299 3.58 6.69 13.09
N GLN A 300 3.10 6.19 14.23
CA GLN A 300 1.67 5.98 14.43
C GLN A 300 1.01 7.26 14.97
N GLY A 301 0.10 7.84 14.20
CA GLY A 301 -0.63 9.03 14.61
C GLY A 301 -1.35 9.73 13.47
N ASP A 302 -2.23 10.67 13.80
CA ASP A 302 -2.97 11.46 12.83
C ASP A 302 -2.05 12.51 12.16
N SER A 303 -1.86 12.38 10.86
CA SER A 303 -0.97 13.23 10.06
C SER A 303 -1.47 14.67 9.91
N LEU A 304 -2.77 14.91 10.05
CA LEU A 304 -3.32 16.25 9.92
C LEU A 304 -3.26 17.06 11.21
N THR A 305 -3.48 16.42 12.36
CA THR A 305 -3.54 17.09 13.67
C THR A 305 -2.25 16.95 14.47
N ASN A 306 -1.48 15.88 14.26
CA ASN A 306 -0.27 15.60 15.02
C ASN A 306 0.85 15.04 14.13
N TRP A 307 1.35 15.87 13.22
CA TRP A 307 2.46 15.51 12.34
C TRP A 307 3.77 15.35 13.11
N GLY A 308 4.36 14.16 13.01
CA GLY A 308 5.54 13.80 13.79
C GLY A 308 6.87 14.01 13.07
N HIS A 309 6.90 14.24 11.75
CA HIS A 309 8.13 14.48 11.00
C HIS A 309 8.45 15.97 10.97
N LEU A 310 9.34 16.38 11.87
CA LEU A 310 9.74 17.76 12.02
C LEU A 310 11.20 17.93 11.58
N LYS A 311 11.51 19.04 10.92
CA LYS A 311 12.86 19.47 10.61
C LYS A 311 13.18 20.67 11.50
N ASP A 312 14.22 20.55 12.31
CA ASP A 312 14.60 21.58 13.30
C ASP A 312 13.45 21.95 14.28
N GLY A 313 12.62 20.95 14.63
CA GLY A 313 11.47 21.13 15.50
C GLY A 313 10.23 21.76 14.86
N GLU A 314 10.27 22.02 13.55
CA GLU A 314 9.17 22.63 12.81
C GLU A 314 8.71 21.77 11.63
N MET A 315 7.43 21.87 11.28
CA MET A 315 6.90 21.32 10.05
C MET A 315 7.35 22.19 8.88
N LYS A 316 8.20 21.64 7.99
CA LYS A 316 8.78 22.34 6.85
C LYS A 316 8.76 21.50 5.58
N GLU A 317 9.05 22.10 4.42
CA GLU A 317 9.36 21.39 3.18
C GLU A 317 10.55 20.44 3.40
N MET A 318 10.28 19.12 3.32
CA MET A 318 11.26 18.12 3.74
C MET A 318 11.46 17.00 2.71
N PHE A 319 10.46 16.70 1.87
CA PHE A 319 10.45 15.48 1.06
C PHE A 319 10.70 15.76 -0.41
N ASP A 320 11.55 14.92 -1.02
CA ASP A 320 11.81 14.93 -2.47
C ASP A 320 10.65 14.28 -3.21
N TYR A 321 10.10 13.19 -2.64
CA TYR A 321 8.97 12.46 -3.20
C TYR A 321 7.88 12.25 -2.16
N VAL A 322 6.63 12.46 -2.55
CA VAL A 322 5.46 12.12 -1.73
C VAL A 322 4.50 11.26 -2.53
N VAL A 323 4.15 10.12 -2.01
CA VAL A 323 3.07 9.27 -2.53
C VAL A 323 1.95 9.20 -1.50
N SER A 324 0.70 9.11 -1.93
CA SER A 324 -0.40 8.99 -0.98
C SER A 324 -1.66 8.47 -1.64
N ASN A 325 -2.36 7.58 -0.94
CA ASN A 325 -3.74 7.22 -1.20
C ASN A 325 -4.57 7.60 0.03
N PRO A 326 -4.95 8.89 0.17
CA PRO A 326 -5.66 9.35 1.35
C PRO A 326 -7.10 8.83 1.39
N PRO A 327 -7.69 8.64 2.58
CA PRO A 327 -9.11 8.38 2.70
C PRO A 327 -9.90 9.53 2.06
N PHE A 328 -10.94 9.19 1.25
CA PHE A 328 -11.68 10.22 0.52
C PHE A 328 -12.67 10.95 1.41
N ASN A 329 -13.51 10.19 2.09
CA ASN A 329 -14.56 10.70 2.94
C ASN A 329 -14.50 10.05 4.33
N VAL A 330 -14.36 10.88 5.36
CA VAL A 330 -14.30 10.44 6.76
C VAL A 330 -14.95 11.51 7.63
N ASP A 331 -15.66 11.09 8.66
CA ASP A 331 -16.09 12.04 9.72
C ASP A 331 -14.86 12.48 10.53
N PHE A 332 -14.43 13.70 10.32
CA PHE A 332 -13.41 14.37 11.12
C PHE A 332 -13.94 15.67 11.78
N SER A 333 -15.26 15.72 11.98
CA SER A 333 -15.94 16.89 12.52
C SER A 333 -15.42 17.33 13.90
N GLU A 334 -14.97 16.39 14.72
CA GLU A 334 -14.37 16.68 16.02
C GLU A 334 -12.99 17.33 15.91
N SER A 335 -12.24 16.97 14.87
CA SER A 335 -10.88 17.48 14.65
C SER A 335 -10.85 18.86 13.96
N VAL A 336 -11.92 19.30 13.31
CA VAL A 336 -11.94 20.57 12.54
C VAL A 336 -11.57 21.78 13.37
N THR A 337 -11.86 21.77 14.68
CA THR A 337 -11.52 22.85 15.61
C THR A 337 -10.09 22.76 16.15
N HIS A 338 -9.34 21.70 15.80
CA HIS A 338 -7.97 21.54 16.26
C HIS A 338 -7.06 22.65 15.71
N ASN A 339 -6.15 23.16 16.54
CA ASN A 339 -5.26 24.27 16.21
C ASN A 339 -4.44 24.04 14.93
N ALA A 340 -4.14 22.78 14.59
CA ALA A 340 -3.43 22.43 13.34
C ALA A 340 -4.13 22.93 12.08
N PHE A 341 -5.48 22.97 12.06
CA PHE A 341 -6.25 23.46 10.94
C PHE A 341 -6.32 24.99 10.83
N LEU A 342 -5.86 25.72 11.84
CA LEU A 342 -5.74 27.18 11.80
C LEU A 342 -4.51 27.65 11.02
N ASN A 343 -3.59 26.75 10.66
CA ASN A 343 -2.44 27.08 9.81
C ASN A 343 -2.90 27.35 8.36
N THR A 344 -3.10 28.62 8.05
CA THR A 344 -3.58 29.08 6.74
C THR A 344 -2.56 28.94 5.61
N GLU A 345 -1.28 28.79 5.91
CA GLU A 345 -0.26 28.50 4.92
C GLU A 345 -0.35 27.04 4.46
N ARG A 346 -0.52 26.11 5.42
CA ARG A 346 -0.72 24.69 5.16
C ARG A 346 -2.10 24.44 4.51
N PHE A 347 -3.17 25.01 5.05
CA PHE A 347 -4.55 24.83 4.57
C PHE A 347 -5.06 26.05 3.80
N PHE A 348 -4.29 26.48 2.81
CA PHE A 348 -4.51 27.71 2.04
C PHE A 348 -5.87 27.78 1.29
N ALA A 349 -6.43 26.65 0.92
CA ALA A 349 -7.74 26.59 0.26
C ALA A 349 -8.90 26.50 1.26
N GLY A 350 -8.58 26.33 2.56
CA GLY A 350 -9.52 26.11 3.64
C GLY A 350 -9.72 24.65 3.99
N VAL A 351 -10.58 24.40 4.97
CA VAL A 351 -10.95 23.08 5.49
C VAL A 351 -12.43 22.82 5.18
N PRO A 352 -12.83 21.60 4.82
CA PRO A 352 -14.23 21.27 4.58
C PRO A 352 -15.14 21.63 5.76
N ASN A 353 -16.27 22.26 5.49
CA ASN A 353 -17.26 22.58 6.51
C ASN A 353 -17.90 21.31 7.08
N VAL A 354 -18.23 21.32 8.36
CA VAL A 354 -18.97 20.22 9.00
C VAL A 354 -20.43 20.26 8.55
N PRO A 355 -20.93 19.25 7.84
CA PRO A 355 -22.32 19.19 7.42
C PRO A 355 -23.23 18.89 8.63
N LYS A 356 -24.48 19.35 8.58
CA LYS A 356 -25.49 19.04 9.62
C LYS A 356 -25.78 17.54 9.70
N ASN A 357 -25.83 16.87 8.55
CA ASN A 357 -26.08 15.44 8.38
C ASN A 357 -24.98 14.83 7.51
N LYS A 358 -24.77 13.52 7.60
CA LYS A 358 -23.77 12.77 6.80
C LYS A 358 -22.34 13.28 6.98
N LYS A 359 -21.90 13.41 8.22
CA LYS A 359 -20.55 13.85 8.55
C LYS A 359 -19.48 12.93 7.95
N GLU A 360 -19.79 11.65 7.76
CA GLU A 360 -18.96 10.67 7.07
C GLU A 360 -18.65 11.02 5.60
N SER A 361 -19.38 11.98 5.01
CA SER A 361 -19.12 12.46 3.64
C SER A 361 -18.12 13.63 3.56
N MET A 362 -17.50 14.04 4.67
CA MET A 362 -16.53 15.13 4.66
C MET A 362 -15.28 14.74 3.87
N ALA A 363 -14.93 15.56 2.87
CA ALA A 363 -13.86 15.29 1.92
C ALA A 363 -12.46 15.55 2.51
N ILE A 364 -12.01 14.65 3.39
CA ILE A 364 -10.73 14.79 4.13
C ILE A 364 -9.51 14.78 3.21
N TYR A 365 -9.58 14.11 2.04
CA TYR A 365 -8.50 14.09 1.06
C TYR A 365 -8.07 15.49 0.60
N LEU A 366 -8.98 16.49 0.66
CA LEU A 366 -8.65 17.88 0.33
C LEU A 366 -7.70 18.51 1.35
N CYS A 367 -7.74 18.05 2.61
CA CYS A 367 -6.77 18.46 3.62
C CYS A 367 -5.42 17.77 3.38
N PHE A 368 -5.43 16.49 3.02
CA PHE A 368 -4.20 15.75 2.68
C PHE A 368 -3.50 16.32 1.45
N LEU A 369 -4.22 16.69 0.38
CA LEU A 369 -3.61 17.36 -0.78
C LEU A 369 -2.88 18.66 -0.40
N GLN A 370 -3.48 19.47 0.48
CA GLN A 370 -2.86 20.70 0.97
C GLN A 370 -1.64 20.41 1.85
N HIS A 371 -1.75 19.39 2.72
CA HIS A 371 -0.63 18.95 3.54
C HIS A 371 0.55 18.46 2.70
N ILE A 372 0.29 17.63 1.68
CA ILE A 372 1.31 17.14 0.74
C ILE A 372 2.03 18.30 0.06
N LEU A 373 1.29 19.28 -0.44
CA LEU A 373 1.88 20.48 -1.03
C LEU A 373 2.75 21.26 -0.03
N TYR A 374 2.40 21.26 1.25
CA TYR A 374 3.13 21.98 2.29
C TYR A 374 4.47 21.31 2.64
N ILE A 375 4.49 19.98 2.76
CA ILE A 375 5.69 19.21 3.14
C ILE A 375 6.64 18.90 1.98
N LEU A 376 6.18 19.06 0.74
CA LEU A 376 6.95 18.78 -0.48
C LEU A 376 7.98 19.88 -0.74
N LYS A 377 9.25 19.51 -0.99
CA LYS A 377 10.34 20.44 -1.36
C LYS A 377 9.99 21.29 -2.59
N LYS A 378 10.73 22.37 -2.79
CA LYS A 378 10.54 23.29 -3.94
C LYS A 378 10.74 22.64 -5.31
N THR A 379 11.49 21.56 -5.38
CA THR A 379 11.69 20.72 -6.57
C THR A 379 11.11 19.33 -6.41
N GLY A 380 10.32 19.11 -5.34
CA GLY A 380 9.78 17.81 -5.01
C GLY A 380 8.63 17.41 -5.92
N LYS A 381 8.45 16.08 -6.05
CA LYS A 381 7.41 15.45 -6.89
C LYS A 381 6.42 14.67 -6.02
N ALA A 382 5.13 14.68 -6.36
CA ALA A 382 4.13 13.90 -5.64
C ALA A 382 3.17 13.18 -6.60
N ALA A 383 2.71 11.99 -6.18
CA ALA A 383 1.60 11.28 -6.81
C ALA A 383 0.54 10.98 -5.77
N VAL A 384 -0.70 11.40 -6.04
CA VAL A 384 -1.80 11.28 -5.09
C VAL A 384 -3.01 10.66 -5.77
N VAL A 385 -3.58 9.64 -5.13
CA VAL A 385 -4.86 9.06 -5.57
C VAL A 385 -5.98 9.98 -5.11
N VAL A 386 -6.84 10.35 -6.06
CA VAL A 386 -7.98 11.23 -5.81
C VAL A 386 -9.26 10.65 -6.43
N PRO A 387 -10.44 10.93 -5.87
CA PRO A 387 -11.69 10.57 -6.53
C PRO A 387 -11.82 11.34 -7.85
N THR A 388 -12.32 10.68 -8.91
CA THR A 388 -12.46 11.31 -10.24
C THR A 388 -13.30 12.60 -10.21
N GLY A 389 -14.24 12.73 -9.26
CA GLY A 389 -14.98 13.97 -9.04
C GLY A 389 -14.11 15.19 -8.71
N PHE A 390 -12.92 15.00 -8.14
CA PHE A 390 -11.94 16.08 -7.92
C PHE A 390 -11.51 16.73 -9.25
N LEU A 391 -11.35 15.94 -10.30
CA LEU A 391 -10.88 16.46 -11.59
C LEU A 391 -11.83 17.48 -12.20
N THR A 392 -13.14 17.28 -12.05
CA THR A 392 -14.19 18.13 -12.66
C THR A 392 -14.74 19.19 -11.71
N ALA A 393 -14.38 19.16 -10.41
CA ALA A 393 -14.87 20.13 -9.43
C ALA A 393 -14.49 21.58 -9.84
N GLY A 394 -15.49 22.38 -10.17
CA GLY A 394 -15.32 23.76 -10.65
C GLY A 394 -15.53 24.84 -9.58
N THR A 395 -15.65 24.47 -8.30
CA THR A 395 -15.90 25.41 -7.19
C THR A 395 -15.25 24.91 -5.89
N GLY A 396 -15.21 25.77 -4.87
CA GLY A 396 -14.83 25.41 -3.51
C GLY A 396 -13.34 25.10 -3.32
N ILE A 397 -13.03 24.28 -2.31
CA ILE A 397 -11.67 23.95 -1.90
C ILE A 397 -10.94 23.19 -3.02
N ALA A 398 -11.59 22.23 -3.66
CA ALA A 398 -11.01 21.43 -4.74
C ALA A 398 -10.54 22.31 -5.91
N GLN A 399 -11.35 23.29 -6.33
CA GLN A 399 -10.98 24.24 -7.37
C GLN A 399 -9.76 25.09 -6.95
N LYS A 400 -9.74 25.62 -5.72
CA LYS A 400 -8.63 26.44 -5.22
C LYS A 400 -7.31 25.66 -5.20
N ILE A 401 -7.36 24.37 -4.83
CA ILE A 401 -6.17 23.50 -4.85
C ILE A 401 -5.67 23.32 -6.29
N LYS A 402 -6.55 22.96 -7.23
CA LYS A 402 -6.19 22.82 -8.65
C LYS A 402 -5.66 24.12 -9.23
N GLN A 403 -6.30 25.23 -8.94
CA GLN A 403 -5.89 26.57 -9.35
C GLN A 403 -4.44 26.85 -8.89
N ARG A 404 -4.14 26.67 -7.60
CA ARG A 404 -2.79 26.89 -7.07
C ARG A 404 -1.74 26.02 -7.79
N ILE A 405 -2.04 24.74 -8.04
CA ILE A 405 -1.12 23.82 -8.71
C ILE A 405 -0.89 24.23 -10.18
N ILE A 406 -1.94 24.57 -10.90
CA ILE A 406 -1.89 24.92 -12.33
C ILE A 406 -1.26 26.31 -12.54
N ASP A 407 -1.64 27.31 -11.72
CA ASP A 407 -1.12 28.67 -11.85
C ASP A 407 0.39 28.75 -11.52
N ASN A 408 0.90 27.84 -10.66
CA ASN A 408 2.32 27.70 -10.39
C ASN A 408 3.06 26.76 -11.38
N GLY A 409 2.36 26.15 -12.33
CA GLY A 409 2.95 25.24 -13.30
C GLY A 409 3.33 23.87 -12.74
N TRP A 410 2.81 23.47 -11.58
CA TRP A 410 3.21 22.24 -10.89
C TRP A 410 2.50 20.98 -11.36
N LEU A 411 1.49 21.08 -12.21
CA LEU A 411 0.78 19.89 -12.72
C LEU A 411 1.63 19.21 -13.80
N ARG A 412 2.09 17.99 -13.53
CA ARG A 412 2.77 17.14 -14.50
C ARG A 412 1.77 16.39 -15.38
N GLY A 413 0.75 15.82 -14.77
CA GLY A 413 -0.33 15.10 -15.48
C GLY A 413 -1.32 14.40 -14.57
N VAL A 414 -2.29 13.74 -15.20
CA VAL A 414 -3.33 12.96 -14.54
C VAL A 414 -3.54 11.65 -15.29
N VAL A 415 -3.70 10.54 -14.58
CA VAL A 415 -4.11 9.24 -15.13
C VAL A 415 -5.44 8.84 -14.51
N SER A 416 -6.51 8.82 -15.30
CA SER A 416 -7.80 8.27 -14.88
C SER A 416 -7.75 6.75 -14.94
N MET A 417 -7.98 6.08 -13.81
CA MET A 417 -7.84 4.64 -13.67
C MET A 417 -9.12 3.89 -14.06
N PRO A 418 -9.03 2.59 -14.37
CA PRO A 418 -10.20 1.76 -14.60
C PRO A 418 -11.12 1.70 -13.37
N SER A 419 -12.43 1.52 -13.61
CA SER A 419 -13.39 1.27 -12.53
C SER A 419 -13.06 -0.04 -11.81
N ASN A 420 -13.36 -0.12 -10.51
CA ASN A 420 -13.12 -1.31 -9.68
C ASN A 420 -11.64 -1.78 -9.63
N ILE A 421 -10.68 -0.88 -9.91
CA ILE A 421 -9.26 -1.21 -9.72
C ILE A 421 -8.92 -1.32 -8.23
N PHE A 422 -9.57 -0.52 -7.37
CA PHE A 422 -9.55 -0.69 -5.93
C PHE A 422 -10.68 -1.64 -5.51
N ALA A 423 -10.34 -2.67 -4.73
CA ALA A 423 -11.35 -3.55 -4.17
C ALA A 423 -12.29 -2.77 -3.24
N ASN A 424 -13.59 -3.06 -3.32
CA ASN A 424 -14.64 -2.53 -2.43
C ASN A 424 -14.92 -1.02 -2.50
N THR A 425 -14.41 -0.28 -3.50
CA THR A 425 -14.83 1.11 -3.72
C THR A 425 -15.60 1.22 -5.03
N GLY A 426 -16.87 1.65 -4.97
CA GLY A 426 -17.64 2.03 -6.16
C GLY A 426 -17.20 3.38 -6.76
N THR A 427 -16.19 4.02 -6.17
CA THR A 427 -15.69 5.33 -6.60
C THR A 427 -14.60 5.16 -7.64
N ASN A 428 -14.80 5.76 -8.81
CA ASN A 428 -13.75 5.87 -9.81
C ASN A 428 -12.63 6.80 -9.30
N VAL A 429 -11.40 6.41 -9.53
CA VAL A 429 -10.23 7.12 -9.05
C VAL A 429 -9.33 7.56 -10.18
N SER A 430 -8.52 8.57 -9.88
CA SER A 430 -7.46 9.05 -10.76
C SER A 430 -6.19 9.29 -9.96
N VAL A 431 -5.04 9.16 -10.60
CA VAL A 431 -3.75 9.52 -10.00
C VAL A 431 -3.34 10.89 -10.50
N PHE A 432 -3.04 11.77 -9.57
CA PHE A 432 -2.69 13.16 -9.78
C PHE A 432 -1.19 13.35 -9.56
N PHE A 433 -0.45 13.78 -10.59
CA PHE A 433 1.00 13.94 -10.54
C PHE A 433 1.39 15.41 -10.45
N ILE A 434 2.11 15.75 -9.40
CA ILE A 434 2.61 17.08 -9.08
C ILE A 434 4.13 17.06 -9.19
N ASP A 435 4.70 18.09 -9.78
CA ASP A 435 6.14 18.35 -9.84
C ASP A 435 6.36 19.86 -9.66
N LYS A 436 6.88 20.26 -8.50
CA LYS A 436 7.14 21.68 -8.23
C LYS A 436 8.30 22.24 -9.06
N GLY A 437 9.15 21.36 -9.61
CA GLY A 437 10.22 21.70 -10.55
C GLY A 437 9.82 21.60 -12.03
N ASN A 438 8.53 21.37 -12.34
CA ASN A 438 8.05 21.15 -13.70
C ASN A 438 8.35 22.35 -14.61
N ALA A 439 9.04 22.09 -15.72
CA ALA A 439 9.39 23.10 -16.72
C ALA A 439 8.37 23.22 -17.88
N HIS A 440 7.40 22.28 -17.97
CA HIS A 440 6.40 22.27 -19.02
C HIS A 440 5.28 23.29 -18.73
N LYS A 441 4.66 23.81 -19.79
CA LYS A 441 3.52 24.73 -19.71
C LYS A 441 2.18 24.04 -19.99
N ASP A 442 2.18 22.74 -20.01
CA ASP A 442 1.06 21.85 -20.28
C ASP A 442 1.13 20.61 -19.38
N ALA A 443 0.02 19.91 -19.28
CA ALA A 443 -0.08 18.66 -18.56
C ALA A 443 -0.52 17.54 -19.51
N ILE A 444 -0.02 16.32 -19.25
CA ILE A 444 -0.54 15.13 -19.93
C ILE A 444 -1.75 14.57 -19.17
N LEU A 445 -2.86 14.40 -19.86
CA LEU A 445 -4.08 13.79 -19.33
C LEU A 445 -4.29 12.45 -20.02
N ILE A 446 -4.31 11.36 -19.24
CA ILE A 446 -4.49 9.99 -19.74
C ILE A 446 -5.83 9.45 -19.23
N ASP A 447 -6.61 8.89 -20.14
CA ASP A 447 -7.81 8.12 -19.82
C ASP A 447 -7.54 6.61 -19.97
N ALA A 448 -7.14 5.97 -18.89
CA ALA A 448 -6.94 4.53 -18.82
C ALA A 448 -8.22 3.78 -18.36
N SER A 449 -9.37 4.44 -18.30
CA SER A 449 -10.62 3.88 -17.76
C SER A 449 -11.12 2.64 -18.52
N LYS A 450 -10.71 2.45 -19.77
CA LYS A 450 -11.07 1.32 -20.64
C LYS A 450 -10.11 0.15 -20.55
N LEU A 451 -8.97 0.29 -19.85
CA LEU A 451 -7.97 -0.76 -19.69
C LEU A 451 -8.36 -1.75 -18.58
N GLY A 452 -7.68 -2.89 -18.59
CA GLY A 452 -7.79 -3.91 -17.57
C GLY A 452 -8.86 -4.96 -17.83
N GLU A 453 -8.60 -6.16 -17.30
CA GLU A 453 -9.52 -7.28 -17.34
C GLU A 453 -10.41 -7.28 -16.10
N LYS A 454 -11.73 -7.44 -16.32
CA LYS A 454 -12.70 -7.54 -15.24
C LYS A 454 -12.79 -8.99 -14.77
N ILE A 455 -12.37 -9.27 -13.56
CA ILE A 455 -12.44 -10.58 -12.93
C ILE A 455 -13.38 -10.54 -11.72
N LYS A 456 -13.87 -11.70 -11.29
CA LYS A 456 -14.63 -11.83 -10.05
C LYS A 456 -13.77 -12.52 -8.99
N ILE A 457 -13.59 -11.87 -7.84
CA ILE A 457 -12.91 -12.44 -6.67
C ILE A 457 -13.90 -12.36 -5.50
N ASP A 458 -14.19 -13.47 -4.87
CA ASP A 458 -15.12 -13.58 -3.72
C ASP A 458 -16.48 -12.90 -3.99
N GLY A 459 -17.00 -13.02 -5.22
CA GLY A 459 -18.27 -12.42 -5.64
C GLY A 459 -18.22 -10.95 -6.04
N ASN A 460 -17.12 -10.24 -5.76
CA ASN A 460 -16.92 -8.85 -6.11
C ASN A 460 -16.21 -8.70 -7.46
N GLN A 461 -16.61 -7.69 -8.25
CA GLN A 461 -15.93 -7.37 -9.49
C GLN A 461 -14.66 -6.57 -9.20
N LYS A 462 -13.52 -7.04 -9.73
CA LYS A 462 -12.21 -6.37 -9.66
C LYS A 462 -11.67 -6.20 -11.07
N THR A 463 -11.03 -5.06 -11.34
CA THR A 463 -10.27 -4.84 -12.57
C THR A 463 -8.80 -5.04 -12.30
N VAL A 464 -8.12 -5.81 -13.15
CA VAL A 464 -6.69 -6.09 -13.05
C VAL A 464 -6.02 -5.59 -14.34
N LEU A 465 -5.03 -4.72 -14.18
CA LEU A 465 -4.18 -4.27 -15.29
C LEU A 465 -3.11 -5.33 -15.58
N ARG A 466 -2.90 -5.60 -16.86
CA ARG A 466 -1.83 -6.47 -17.35
C ARG A 466 -0.54 -5.67 -17.51
N ASP A 467 0.61 -6.31 -17.50
CA ASP A 467 1.91 -5.66 -17.60
C ASP A 467 2.05 -4.75 -18.83
N PHE A 468 1.53 -5.17 -19.99
CA PHE A 468 1.58 -4.35 -21.20
C PHE A 468 0.68 -3.10 -21.12
N GLU A 469 -0.42 -3.14 -20.33
CA GLU A 469 -1.29 -1.98 -20.10
C GLU A 469 -0.63 -0.99 -19.14
N ILE A 470 0.07 -1.50 -18.11
CA ILE A 470 0.92 -0.69 -17.23
C ILE A 470 2.00 0.00 -18.05
N GLU A 471 2.69 -0.76 -18.94
CA GLU A 471 3.73 -0.21 -19.80
C GLU A 471 3.19 0.83 -20.78
N GLN A 472 2.00 0.62 -21.33
CA GLN A 472 1.33 1.60 -22.19
C GLN A 472 1.10 2.92 -21.45
N ILE A 473 0.56 2.88 -20.23
CA ILE A 473 0.35 4.09 -19.42
C ILE A 473 1.69 4.79 -19.14
N VAL A 474 2.68 4.03 -18.69
CA VAL A 474 3.98 4.57 -18.28
C VAL A 474 4.73 5.17 -19.46
N SER A 475 4.82 4.44 -20.59
CA SER A 475 5.54 4.92 -21.78
C SER A 475 4.87 6.16 -22.37
N THR A 476 3.54 6.17 -22.50
CA THR A 476 2.77 7.32 -23.02
C THR A 476 2.97 8.56 -22.14
N PHE A 477 2.91 8.39 -20.82
CA PHE A 477 3.09 9.51 -19.89
C PHE A 477 4.53 10.07 -19.96
N LYS A 478 5.55 9.19 -19.90
CA LYS A 478 6.97 9.61 -19.94
C LYS A 478 7.36 10.27 -21.26
N LYS A 479 6.90 9.70 -22.39
CA LYS A 479 7.14 10.27 -23.72
C LYS A 479 6.29 11.51 -24.01
N ARG A 480 5.28 11.78 -23.16
CA ARG A 480 4.30 12.86 -23.37
C ARG A 480 3.62 12.74 -24.74
N GLU A 481 3.19 11.54 -25.08
CA GLU A 481 2.65 11.20 -26.40
C GLU A 481 1.13 11.44 -26.44
N GLU A 482 0.65 12.10 -27.50
CA GLU A 482 -0.79 12.19 -27.75
C GLU A 482 -1.26 10.94 -28.48
N VAL A 483 -2.27 10.29 -27.92
CA VAL A 483 -2.90 9.09 -28.50
C VAL A 483 -4.40 9.29 -28.49
N ASP A 484 -5.03 9.10 -29.64
CA ASP A 484 -6.48 9.26 -29.82
C ASP A 484 -7.27 8.49 -28.74
N ASP A 485 -8.24 9.14 -28.14
CA ASP A 485 -9.13 8.61 -27.11
C ASP A 485 -8.42 8.01 -25.87
N PHE A 486 -7.10 8.25 -25.72
CA PHE A 486 -6.31 7.75 -24.60
C PHE A 486 -5.51 8.83 -23.89
N SER A 487 -4.78 9.69 -24.61
CA SER A 487 -3.94 10.73 -24.00
C SER A 487 -3.96 12.04 -24.76
N LYS A 488 -3.91 13.17 -24.04
CA LYS A 488 -3.85 14.52 -24.60
C LYS A 488 -2.88 15.40 -23.81
N LEU A 489 -2.07 16.18 -24.52
CA LEU A 489 -1.29 17.28 -23.94
C LEU A 489 -2.16 18.53 -23.91
N VAL A 490 -2.40 19.06 -22.73
CA VAL A 490 -3.31 20.20 -22.54
C VAL A 490 -2.55 21.38 -21.95
N PRO A 491 -2.43 22.50 -22.69
CA PRO A 491 -1.83 23.73 -22.19
C PRO A 491 -2.56 24.23 -20.92
N PHE A 492 -1.82 24.74 -19.95
CA PHE A 492 -2.42 25.27 -18.71
C PHE A 492 -3.45 26.35 -18.97
N GLU A 493 -3.26 27.17 -20.00
CA GLU A 493 -4.21 28.20 -20.38
C GLU A 493 -5.56 27.62 -20.83
N ASP A 494 -5.56 26.48 -21.50
CA ASP A 494 -6.80 25.81 -21.90
C ASP A 494 -7.49 25.12 -20.72
N ILE A 495 -6.71 24.61 -19.76
CA ILE A 495 -7.23 24.10 -18.50
C ILE A 495 -7.94 25.23 -17.72
N LYS A 496 -7.34 26.40 -17.64
CA LYS A 496 -7.95 27.60 -16.99
C LYS A 496 -9.26 28.00 -17.64
N LYS A 497 -9.33 28.03 -18.99
CA LYS A 497 -10.56 28.33 -19.75
C LYS A 497 -11.69 27.35 -19.43
N LYS A 498 -11.38 26.08 -19.16
CA LYS A 498 -12.35 25.05 -18.75
C LYS A 498 -12.53 24.93 -17.23
N LYS A 499 -12.37 26.05 -16.50
CA LYS A 499 -12.56 26.13 -15.03
C LYS A 499 -11.72 25.13 -14.25
N TYR A 500 -10.49 24.90 -14.69
CA TYR A 500 -9.54 23.95 -14.12
C TYR A 500 -10.01 22.49 -14.14
N SER A 501 -10.83 22.10 -15.12
CA SER A 501 -11.20 20.72 -15.34
C SER A 501 -10.01 19.92 -15.85
N LEU A 502 -9.80 18.71 -15.31
CA LEU A 502 -8.70 17.81 -15.62
C LEU A 502 -9.16 16.45 -16.16
N SER A 503 -10.42 16.35 -16.56
CA SER A 503 -10.95 15.17 -17.21
C SER A 503 -10.47 15.10 -18.66
N ALA A 504 -9.68 14.09 -19.02
CA ALA A 504 -9.11 13.90 -20.35
C ALA A 504 -10.18 13.91 -21.45
N GLY A 505 -11.35 13.29 -21.21
CA GLY A 505 -12.45 13.24 -22.17
C GLY A 505 -13.04 14.60 -22.58
N GLN A 506 -12.75 15.68 -21.83
CA GLN A 506 -13.16 17.04 -22.23
C GLN A 506 -12.21 17.68 -23.25
N TYR A 507 -11.07 17.04 -23.52
CA TYR A 507 -10.03 17.55 -24.41
C TYR A 507 -9.79 16.67 -25.62
N PHE A 508 -10.44 15.51 -25.69
CA PHE A 508 -10.42 14.67 -26.90
C PHE A 508 -11.25 15.31 -27.99
N ASP A 509 -10.80 15.10 -29.21
CA ASP A 509 -11.53 15.56 -30.38
C ASP A 509 -12.82 14.74 -30.54
N ILE A 510 -13.93 15.43 -30.78
CA ILE A 510 -15.21 14.78 -31.04
C ILE A 510 -15.12 14.19 -32.44
N LYS A 511 -14.94 12.86 -32.52
CA LYS A 511 -15.07 12.16 -33.80
C LYS A 511 -16.54 12.06 -34.14
N ILE A 512 -16.99 12.86 -35.11
CA ILE A 512 -18.34 12.70 -35.68
C ILE A 512 -18.21 11.56 -36.69
N GLU A 513 -18.59 10.36 -36.28
CA GLU A 513 -18.78 9.27 -37.26
C GLU A 513 -20.03 9.59 -38.05
N TYR A 514 -19.83 10.01 -39.30
CA TYR A 514 -20.93 10.09 -40.25
C TYR A 514 -21.32 8.65 -40.61
N VAL A 515 -22.46 8.22 -40.09
CA VAL A 515 -23.05 6.96 -40.49
C VAL A 515 -23.64 7.20 -41.87
N ASP A 516 -22.99 6.64 -42.89
CA ASP A 516 -23.47 6.72 -44.27
C ASP A 516 -24.66 5.76 -44.43
N ILE A 517 -25.84 6.26 -44.08
CA ILE A 517 -27.09 5.51 -44.19
C ILE A 517 -28.00 6.20 -45.22
N THR A 518 -28.72 5.38 -45.98
CA THR A 518 -29.72 5.89 -46.92
C THR A 518 -30.88 6.58 -46.15
N GLU A 519 -31.61 7.47 -46.82
CA GLU A 519 -32.76 8.12 -46.24
C GLU A 519 -33.81 7.09 -45.78
N GLU A 520 -33.98 6.02 -46.51
CA GLU A 520 -34.92 4.94 -46.18
C GLU A 520 -34.46 4.20 -44.91
N GLU A 521 -33.18 3.92 -44.77
CA GLU A 521 -32.63 3.29 -43.58
C GLU A 521 -32.69 4.20 -42.34
N PHE A 522 -32.42 5.50 -42.50
CA PHE A 522 -32.59 6.48 -41.44
C PHE A 522 -34.05 6.55 -40.97
N ASN A 523 -34.99 6.66 -41.89
CA ASN A 523 -36.41 6.72 -41.57
C ASN A 523 -36.92 5.44 -40.89
N SER A 524 -36.44 4.28 -41.33
CA SER A 524 -36.74 2.97 -40.73
C SER A 524 -36.22 2.89 -39.29
N ARG A 525 -34.96 3.26 -39.04
CA ARG A 525 -34.37 3.30 -37.67
C ARG A 525 -35.07 4.31 -36.77
N MET A 526 -35.42 5.48 -37.28
CA MET A 526 -36.18 6.48 -36.55
C MET A 526 -37.57 6.00 -36.16
N ALA A 527 -38.31 5.33 -37.07
CA ALA A 527 -39.59 4.75 -36.74
C ALA A 527 -39.49 3.65 -35.68
N GLN A 528 -38.45 2.83 -35.75
CA GLN A 528 -38.20 1.79 -34.76
C GLN A 528 -37.87 2.38 -33.39
N HIS A 529 -37.02 3.41 -33.31
CA HIS A 529 -36.73 4.12 -32.07
C HIS A 529 -37.95 4.81 -31.47
N GLN A 530 -38.80 5.42 -32.31
CA GLN A 530 -40.08 6.03 -31.85
C GLN A 530 -40.99 4.96 -31.27
N HIS A 531 -41.13 3.82 -31.94
CA HIS A 531 -41.94 2.70 -31.46
C HIS A 531 -41.44 2.16 -30.12
N ASN A 532 -40.13 1.93 -30.00
CA ASN A 532 -39.52 1.46 -28.75
C ASN A 532 -39.70 2.45 -27.58
N LEU A 533 -39.53 3.74 -27.85
CA LEU A 533 -39.78 4.79 -26.86
C LEU A 533 -41.24 4.80 -26.40
N GLN A 534 -42.17 4.64 -27.33
CA GLN A 534 -43.59 4.59 -27.01
C GLN A 534 -43.91 3.38 -26.12
N GLN A 535 -43.36 2.21 -26.42
CA GLN A 535 -43.52 1.03 -25.60
C GLN A 535 -42.94 1.24 -24.17
N MET A 536 -41.75 1.84 -24.06
CA MET A 536 -41.16 2.16 -22.78
C MET A 536 -42.00 3.14 -21.95
N PHE A 537 -42.64 4.13 -22.58
CA PHE A 537 -43.54 5.02 -21.90
C PHE A 537 -44.83 4.33 -21.42
N GLU A 538 -45.40 3.44 -22.23
CA GLU A 538 -46.54 2.62 -21.85
C GLU A 538 -46.23 1.69 -20.69
N GLU A 539 -45.06 1.03 -20.70
CA GLU A 539 -44.59 0.19 -19.62
C GLU A 539 -44.32 0.99 -18.33
N SER A 540 -43.70 2.18 -18.46
CA SER A 540 -43.50 3.11 -17.34
C SER A 540 -44.85 3.52 -16.68
N HIS A 541 -45.83 3.88 -17.47
CA HIS A 541 -47.15 4.22 -16.96
C HIS A 541 -47.86 3.03 -16.29
N SER A 542 -47.70 1.83 -16.82
CA SER A 542 -48.22 0.62 -16.18
C SER A 542 -47.59 0.39 -14.82
N LEU A 543 -46.24 0.48 -14.75
CA LEU A 543 -45.49 0.32 -13.50
C LEU A 543 -45.84 1.42 -12.47
N GLU A 544 -46.01 2.66 -12.90
CA GLU A 544 -46.49 3.74 -12.03
C GLU A 544 -47.85 3.43 -11.40
N ASN A 545 -48.78 2.93 -12.19
CA ASN A 545 -50.12 2.56 -11.71
C ASN A 545 -50.04 1.38 -10.72
N ASP A 546 -49.23 0.36 -11.02
CA ASP A 546 -49.01 -0.80 -10.13
C ASP A 546 -48.40 -0.38 -8.78
N ILE A 547 -47.43 0.52 -8.81
CA ILE A 547 -46.81 1.08 -7.59
C ILE A 547 -47.87 1.84 -6.79
N MET A 548 -48.68 2.69 -7.45
CA MET A 548 -49.73 3.43 -6.77
C MET A 548 -50.83 2.54 -6.19
N GLU A 549 -51.16 1.42 -6.86
CA GLU A 549 -52.08 0.43 -6.33
C GLU A 549 -51.52 -0.30 -5.12
N GLN A 550 -50.23 -0.68 -5.15
CA GLN A 550 -49.59 -1.32 -4.03
C GLN A 550 -49.47 -0.38 -2.82
N LEU A 551 -49.13 0.88 -3.04
CA LEU A 551 -49.10 1.87 -1.97
C LEU A 551 -50.48 2.08 -1.30
N LYS A 552 -51.59 2.05 -2.07
CA LYS A 552 -52.94 2.09 -1.50
C LYS A 552 -53.32 0.89 -0.64
N LYS A 553 -52.66 -0.27 -0.86
CA LYS A 553 -52.85 -1.52 -0.08
C LYS A 553 -52.08 -1.55 1.22
N LEU A 554 -51.06 -0.69 1.38
CA LEU A 554 -50.29 -0.59 2.61
C LEU A 554 -51.19 -0.03 3.75
N LYS A 555 -51.42 -0.86 4.76
CA LYS A 555 -52.06 -0.45 6.01
C LYS A 555 -51.01 -0.44 7.10
N PHE A 556 -50.94 0.62 7.86
CA PHE A 556 -50.17 0.66 9.10
C PHE A 556 -50.94 -0.21 10.14
N ASN A 557 -50.39 -1.39 10.44
CA ASN A 557 -50.79 -2.18 11.59
C ASN A 557 -49.91 -1.72 12.76
N GLY A 558 -50.43 -0.78 13.56
CA GLY A 558 -49.84 -0.27 14.78
C GLY A 558 -49.83 -1.33 15.91
#